data_0c988a4f37723124aea45686f4a555d4
#
_entry.id   0c988a4f37723124aea45686f4a555d4
#
_cell.length_a   1.000
_cell.length_b   1.000
_cell.length_c   1.000
_cell.angle_alpha   90.00
_cell.angle_beta   90.00
_cell.angle_gamma   90.00
#
_symmetry.space_group_name_H-M   'P 1'
#
loop_
_entity.id
_entity.type
_entity.pdbx_description
1 polymer ?
#
loop_
_entity_poly.entity_id
_entity_poly.type
_entity_poly.pdbx_seq_one_letter_code
_entity_poly.pdbx_strand_id
1 'polypeptide(L)'
;MPKATIETNFGKIVFDLLPELAPETVRNFTKLAKGSFYDGTLFHRVIPGFMVQGGDPNTKKLDKSKWGTGGPGHTIKAEFSSKSHLRGIVSMARAMDPNSAGSQFFIVTTDSTFLDKQYTVFGKVTEGMDVADKIVNLPRDKNDCPHQEAKMLHVTISE
;
A
#
# COMPACT_ATOMS: atom_id res chain seq x y z
N MET A 1 -18.75 -7.26 4.19
CA MET A 1 -17.80 -6.31 3.60
C MET A 1 -16.40 -6.90 3.65
N PRO A 2 -15.70 -7.00 2.52
CA PRO A 2 -14.37 -7.62 2.50
C PRO A 2 -13.34 -6.74 3.21
N LYS A 3 -12.45 -7.40 3.93
CA LYS A 3 -11.37 -6.74 4.69
C LYS A 3 -10.03 -7.37 4.35
N ALA A 4 -9.00 -6.55 4.39
CA ALA A 4 -7.62 -7.01 4.31
C ALA A 4 -6.94 -6.82 5.67
N THR A 5 -6.17 -7.81 6.08
CA THR A 5 -5.35 -7.74 7.29
C THR A 5 -3.89 -7.86 6.89
N ILE A 6 -3.09 -6.85 7.21
CA ILE A 6 -1.64 -6.88 7.02
C ILE A 6 -1.01 -7.13 8.38
N GLU A 7 -0.39 -8.29 8.55
CA GLU A 7 0.40 -8.58 9.74
C GLU A 7 1.82 -8.12 9.48
N THR A 8 2.29 -7.15 10.28
CA THR A 8 3.65 -6.62 10.15
C THR A 8 4.47 -6.96 11.38
N ASN A 9 5.77 -6.78 11.29
CA ASN A 9 6.66 -6.92 12.47
C ASN A 9 6.45 -5.80 13.50
N PHE A 10 5.58 -4.83 13.25
CA PHE A 10 5.21 -3.76 14.18
C PHE A 10 3.77 -3.89 14.68
N GLY A 11 3.03 -4.86 14.19
CA GLY A 11 1.63 -5.07 14.57
C GLY A 11 0.75 -5.24 13.34
N LYS A 12 -0.55 -5.23 13.58
CA LYS A 12 -1.57 -5.55 12.58
C LYS A 12 -2.25 -4.27 12.07
N ILE A 13 -2.46 -4.19 10.76
CA ILE A 13 -3.26 -3.14 10.12
C ILE A 13 -4.41 -3.82 9.39
N VAL A 14 -5.64 -3.39 9.68
CA VAL A 14 -6.84 -3.92 9.02
C VAL A 14 -7.52 -2.80 8.26
N PHE A 15 -7.90 -3.06 7.02
CA PHE A 15 -8.67 -2.07 6.25
C PHE A 15 -9.81 -2.72 5.47
N ASP A 16 -10.89 -1.96 5.30
CA ASP A 16 -12.00 -2.36 4.45
C ASP A 16 -11.57 -2.22 3.00
N LEU A 17 -11.89 -3.21 2.18
CA LEU A 17 -11.76 -3.11 0.73
C LEU A 17 -13.03 -2.45 0.20
N LEU A 18 -12.87 -1.56 -0.78
CA LEU A 18 -13.97 -0.74 -1.31
C LEU A 18 -14.24 -1.07 -2.78
N PRO A 19 -14.83 -2.24 -3.07
CA PRO A 19 -15.08 -2.65 -4.46
C PRO A 19 -16.06 -1.74 -5.19
N GLU A 20 -16.92 -1.01 -4.46
CA GLU A 20 -17.83 -0.05 -5.06
C GLU A 20 -17.10 1.14 -5.69
N LEU A 21 -15.89 1.47 -5.20
CA LEU A 21 -15.07 2.55 -5.75
C LEU A 21 -14.08 2.06 -6.81
N ALA A 22 -13.55 0.86 -6.63
CA ALA A 22 -12.46 0.36 -7.46
C ALA A 22 -12.56 -1.16 -7.62
N PRO A 23 -13.53 -1.67 -8.37
CA PRO A 23 -13.80 -3.11 -8.45
C PRO A 23 -12.62 -3.92 -8.99
N GLU A 24 -11.95 -3.45 -10.04
CA GLU A 24 -10.83 -4.18 -10.63
C GLU A 24 -9.60 -4.12 -9.73
N THR A 25 -9.37 -2.99 -9.07
CA THR A 25 -8.25 -2.82 -8.14
C THR A 25 -8.42 -3.75 -6.94
N VAL A 26 -9.62 -3.82 -6.37
CA VAL A 26 -9.92 -4.73 -5.26
C VAL A 26 -9.76 -6.17 -5.68
N ARG A 27 -10.23 -6.54 -6.88
CA ARG A 27 -10.06 -7.90 -7.41
C ARG A 27 -8.59 -8.27 -7.53
N ASN A 28 -7.79 -7.36 -8.10
CA ASN A 28 -6.35 -7.55 -8.27
C ASN A 28 -5.64 -7.71 -6.92
N PHE A 29 -5.90 -6.80 -5.99
CA PHE A 29 -5.30 -6.85 -4.66
C PHE A 29 -5.66 -8.16 -3.94
N THR A 30 -6.94 -8.55 -3.99
CA THR A 30 -7.43 -9.77 -3.37
C THR A 30 -6.74 -11.01 -3.93
N LYS A 31 -6.61 -11.07 -5.25
CA LYS A 31 -5.94 -12.19 -5.93
C LYS A 31 -4.48 -12.29 -5.51
N LEU A 32 -3.77 -11.16 -5.49
CA LEU A 32 -2.37 -11.13 -5.10
C LEU A 32 -2.20 -11.54 -3.63
N ALA A 33 -3.03 -11.02 -2.74
CA ALA A 33 -2.97 -11.36 -1.32
C ALA A 33 -3.22 -12.85 -1.08
N LYS A 34 -4.25 -13.41 -1.72
CA LYS A 34 -4.58 -14.83 -1.60
C LYS A 34 -3.48 -15.74 -2.16
N GLY A 35 -2.72 -15.25 -3.12
CA GLY A 35 -1.58 -15.96 -3.68
C GLY A 35 -0.26 -15.75 -2.92
N SER A 36 -0.32 -15.15 -1.73
CA SER A 36 0.86 -14.87 -0.89
C SER A 36 1.87 -13.92 -1.53
N PHE A 37 1.43 -13.13 -2.51
CA PHE A 37 2.31 -12.22 -3.25
C PHE A 37 2.98 -11.19 -2.34
N TYR A 38 2.23 -10.67 -1.37
CA TYR A 38 2.72 -9.61 -0.48
C TYR A 38 3.57 -10.12 0.68
N ASP A 39 3.55 -11.42 0.95
CA ASP A 39 4.29 -11.99 2.07
C ASP A 39 5.79 -11.75 1.90
N GLY A 40 6.40 -11.11 2.89
CA GLY A 40 7.83 -10.80 2.87
C GLY A 40 8.20 -9.48 2.20
N THR A 41 7.25 -8.76 1.62
CA THR A 41 7.53 -7.43 1.04
C THR A 41 7.63 -6.39 2.14
N LEU A 42 8.31 -5.28 1.83
CA LEU A 42 8.57 -4.21 2.81
C LEU A 42 7.77 -2.95 2.49
N PHE A 43 7.52 -2.16 3.54
CA PHE A 43 7.18 -0.76 3.35
C PHE A 43 8.49 -0.03 3.11
N HIS A 44 8.86 0.11 1.85
CA HIS A 44 10.18 0.60 1.43
C HIS A 44 10.26 2.12 1.33
N ARG A 45 9.14 2.80 1.46
CA ARG A 45 9.09 4.27 1.34
C ARG A 45 8.15 4.82 2.40
N VAL A 46 8.69 5.63 3.30
CA VAL A 46 7.92 6.26 4.37
C VAL A 46 8.21 7.75 4.40
N ILE A 47 7.17 8.56 4.40
CA ILE A 47 7.31 10.02 4.44
C ILE A 47 6.42 10.55 5.55
N PRO A 48 6.99 10.94 6.70
CA PRO A 48 6.21 11.53 7.79
C PRO A 48 5.40 12.74 7.31
N GLY A 49 4.18 12.84 7.77
CA GLY A 49 3.25 13.86 7.31
C GLY A 49 2.61 13.55 5.96
N PHE A 50 2.77 12.31 5.48
CA PHE A 50 2.24 11.91 4.17
C PHE A 50 1.72 10.46 4.18
N MET A 51 2.61 9.47 3.98
CA MET A 51 2.15 8.08 3.77
C MET A 51 3.25 7.05 4.01
N VAL A 52 2.84 5.77 4.06
CA VAL A 52 3.74 4.61 3.99
C VAL A 52 3.39 3.82 2.73
N GLN A 53 4.40 3.42 1.95
CA GLN A 53 4.22 2.72 0.68
C GLN A 53 4.95 1.39 0.69
N GLY A 54 4.30 0.36 0.15
CA GLY A 54 4.89 -0.97 0.05
C GLY A 54 4.24 -1.80 -1.04
N GLY A 55 4.51 -3.11 -1.01
CA GLY A 55 3.92 -4.07 -1.96
C GLY A 55 4.77 -4.35 -3.19
N ASP A 56 6.02 -3.95 -3.21
CA ASP A 56 6.95 -4.22 -4.31
C ASP A 56 7.66 -5.56 -4.06
N PRO A 57 7.51 -6.55 -4.96
CA PRO A 57 8.20 -7.84 -4.80
C PRO A 57 9.72 -7.73 -4.83
N ASN A 58 10.26 -6.68 -5.43
CA ASN A 58 11.70 -6.46 -5.44
C ASN A 58 12.27 -6.19 -4.05
N THR A 59 11.44 -5.79 -3.09
CA THR A 59 11.90 -5.55 -1.72
C THR A 59 12.27 -6.84 -0.97
N LYS A 60 11.95 -8.00 -1.55
CA LYS A 60 12.40 -9.29 -1.03
C LYS A 60 13.83 -9.62 -1.46
N LYS A 61 14.41 -8.81 -2.34
CA LYS A 61 15.76 -8.99 -2.87
C LYS A 61 16.71 -7.98 -2.25
N LEU A 62 18.02 -8.29 -2.28
CA LEU A 62 19.02 -7.45 -1.62
C LEU A 62 19.37 -6.16 -2.39
N ASP A 63 19.13 -6.11 -3.69
CA ASP A 63 19.48 -4.95 -4.51
C ASP A 63 18.47 -3.83 -4.34
N LYS A 64 18.73 -2.92 -3.41
CA LYS A 64 17.86 -1.79 -3.11
C LYS A 64 17.67 -0.83 -4.29
N SER A 65 18.58 -0.82 -5.26
CA SER A 65 18.45 0.07 -6.43
C SER A 65 17.22 -0.25 -7.27
N LYS A 66 16.67 -1.46 -7.11
CA LYS A 66 15.48 -1.91 -7.83
C LYS A 66 14.18 -1.72 -7.03
N TRP A 67 14.28 -1.36 -5.76
CA TRP A 67 13.11 -1.19 -4.93
C TRP A 67 12.29 0.01 -5.42
N GLY A 68 10.97 -0.18 -5.49
CA GLY A 68 10.05 0.81 -6.03
C GLY A 68 9.72 0.63 -7.51
N THR A 69 10.40 -0.31 -8.19
CA THR A 69 10.23 -0.52 -9.64
C THR A 69 9.48 -1.79 -10.00
N GLY A 70 9.20 -2.67 -9.01
CA GLY A 70 8.61 -3.98 -9.27
C GLY A 70 7.10 -4.01 -9.21
N GLY A 71 6.55 -5.11 -9.71
CA GLY A 71 5.12 -5.34 -9.71
C GLY A 71 4.81 -6.80 -10.03
N PRO A 72 3.53 -7.12 -10.26
CA PRO A 72 3.09 -8.51 -10.44
C PRO A 72 3.25 -9.04 -11.87
N GLY A 73 3.83 -8.27 -12.77
CA GLY A 73 4.00 -8.64 -14.16
C GLY A 73 2.85 -8.17 -15.06
N HIS A 74 1.90 -7.45 -14.52
CA HIS A 74 0.80 -6.82 -15.26
C HIS A 74 0.43 -5.49 -14.62
N THR A 75 -0.33 -4.68 -15.32
CA THR A 75 -0.85 -3.40 -14.80
C THR A 75 -2.38 -3.41 -14.84
N ILE A 76 -2.98 -2.53 -14.06
CA ILE A 76 -4.42 -2.34 -14.01
C ILE A 76 -4.77 -0.89 -14.33
N LYS A 77 -5.96 -0.68 -14.89
CA LYS A 77 -6.44 0.66 -15.23
C LYS A 77 -6.77 1.44 -13.96
N ALA A 78 -6.58 2.76 -14.03
CA ALA A 78 -6.99 3.65 -12.97
C ALA A 78 -8.52 3.60 -12.78
N GLU A 79 -8.94 3.69 -11.53
CA GLU A 79 -10.36 3.75 -11.15
C GLU A 79 -10.54 4.93 -10.20
N PHE A 80 -10.39 6.13 -10.74
CA PHE A 80 -10.48 7.35 -9.94
C PHE A 80 -11.90 7.57 -9.44
N SER A 81 -12.00 8.12 -8.23
CA SER A 81 -13.29 8.41 -7.60
C SER A 81 -13.23 9.76 -6.90
N SER A 82 -14.37 10.17 -6.33
CA SER A 82 -14.44 11.39 -5.54
C SER A 82 -13.97 11.21 -4.10
N LYS A 83 -13.58 9.99 -3.70
CA LYS A 83 -13.11 9.73 -2.34
C LYS A 83 -11.79 10.44 -2.07
N SER A 84 -11.77 11.27 -1.02
CA SER A 84 -10.59 12.08 -0.70
C SER A 84 -9.53 11.26 0.04
N HIS A 85 -8.26 11.60 -0.20
CA HIS A 85 -7.11 10.96 0.43
C HIS A 85 -6.89 11.49 1.84
N LEU A 86 -7.81 11.19 2.74
CA LEU A 86 -7.72 11.53 4.15
C LEU A 86 -6.96 10.45 4.90
N ARG A 87 -6.54 10.76 6.13
CA ARG A 87 -5.85 9.77 6.99
C ARG A 87 -6.61 8.45 7.04
N GLY A 88 -5.90 7.35 6.83
CA GLY A 88 -6.44 6.00 6.83
C GLY A 88 -6.83 5.46 5.47
N ILE A 89 -6.81 6.28 4.43
CA ILE A 89 -7.14 5.82 3.07
C ILE A 89 -6.00 4.99 2.50
N VAL A 90 -6.36 3.91 1.79
CA VAL A 90 -5.43 3.03 1.08
C VAL A 90 -5.63 3.24 -0.41
N SER A 91 -4.55 3.54 -1.12
CA SER A 91 -4.60 3.90 -2.53
C SER A 91 -3.44 3.23 -3.28
N MET A 92 -3.59 3.08 -4.61
CA MET A 92 -2.57 2.43 -5.42
C MET A 92 -1.46 3.41 -5.79
N ALA A 93 -0.22 2.99 -5.57
CA ALA A 93 0.93 3.68 -6.14
C ALA A 93 1.01 3.37 -7.64
N ARG A 94 1.60 4.28 -8.40
CA ARG A 94 1.75 4.13 -9.84
C ARG A 94 2.93 4.97 -10.35
N ALA A 95 3.36 4.69 -11.58
CA ALA A 95 4.31 5.52 -12.28
C ALA A 95 3.58 6.72 -12.91
N MET A 96 4.19 7.41 -13.87
CA MET A 96 3.56 8.58 -14.48
C MET A 96 2.31 8.24 -15.28
N ASP A 97 2.28 7.08 -15.92
CA ASP A 97 1.09 6.61 -16.63
C ASP A 97 -0.01 6.28 -15.60
N PRO A 98 -1.20 6.90 -15.69
CA PRO A 98 -2.29 6.62 -14.75
C PRO A 98 -2.70 5.13 -14.72
N ASN A 99 -2.44 4.39 -15.80
CA ASN A 99 -2.79 2.98 -15.92
C ASN A 99 -1.59 2.06 -15.67
N SER A 100 -0.64 2.50 -14.84
CA SER A 100 0.59 1.73 -14.57
C SER A 100 0.60 1.06 -13.20
N ALA A 101 -0.48 1.15 -12.42
CA ALA A 101 -0.56 0.48 -11.11
C ALA A 101 -0.49 -1.04 -11.29
N GLY A 102 0.13 -1.71 -10.32
CA GLY A 102 0.26 -3.18 -10.34
C GLY A 102 0.04 -3.77 -8.95
N SER A 103 1.04 -3.69 -8.09
CA SER A 103 0.95 -4.24 -6.73
C SER A 103 1.26 -3.23 -5.63
N GLN A 104 2.03 -2.19 -5.90
CA GLN A 104 2.42 -1.24 -4.86
C GLN A 104 1.24 -0.38 -4.45
N PHE A 105 1.13 -0.13 -3.15
CA PHE A 105 0.06 0.67 -2.57
C PHE A 105 0.62 1.50 -1.43
N PHE A 106 -0.16 2.50 -1.00
CA PHE A 106 0.23 3.32 0.15
C PHE A 106 -0.95 3.54 1.08
N ILE A 107 -0.63 3.76 2.35
CA ILE A 107 -1.59 4.10 3.40
C ILE A 107 -1.33 5.54 3.79
N VAL A 108 -2.34 6.39 3.67
CA VAL A 108 -2.24 7.82 4.01
C VAL A 108 -2.23 7.97 5.52
N THR A 109 -1.20 8.61 6.07
CA THR A 109 -1.09 8.85 7.51
C THR A 109 -1.48 10.28 7.89
N THR A 110 -1.43 11.19 6.94
CA THR A 110 -1.84 12.60 7.13
C THR A 110 -2.64 13.01 5.90
N ASP A 111 -3.73 13.74 6.10
CA ASP A 111 -4.61 14.17 5.02
C ASP A 111 -3.80 14.73 3.84
N SER A 112 -4.04 14.18 2.65
CA SER A 112 -3.25 14.45 1.45
C SER A 112 -4.16 14.71 0.24
N THR A 113 -5.00 15.74 0.36
CA THR A 113 -6.03 16.04 -0.64
C THR A 113 -5.46 16.41 -2.02
N PHE A 114 -4.17 16.76 -2.09
CA PHE A 114 -3.52 17.02 -3.39
C PHE A 114 -3.44 15.77 -4.28
N LEU A 115 -3.69 14.58 -3.73
CA LEU A 115 -3.72 13.33 -4.49
C LEU A 115 -5.09 13.01 -5.08
N ASP A 116 -6.12 13.75 -4.69
CA ASP A 116 -7.50 13.42 -5.04
C ASP A 116 -7.70 13.40 -6.54
N LYS A 117 -8.44 12.38 -7.01
CA LYS A 117 -8.77 12.14 -8.42
C LYS A 117 -7.55 11.82 -9.31
N GLN A 118 -6.40 11.58 -8.71
CA GLN A 118 -5.17 11.25 -9.44
C GLN A 118 -4.63 9.86 -9.10
N TYR A 119 -5.17 9.23 -8.05
CA TYR A 119 -4.78 7.89 -7.59
C TYR A 119 -6.03 7.10 -7.26
N THR A 120 -5.95 5.77 -7.41
CA THR A 120 -7.09 4.88 -7.19
C THR A 120 -7.22 4.53 -5.71
N VAL A 121 -8.23 5.07 -5.05
CA VAL A 121 -8.59 4.70 -3.68
C VAL A 121 -9.30 3.36 -3.71
N PHE A 122 -8.85 2.39 -2.90
CA PHE A 122 -9.48 1.07 -2.85
C PHE A 122 -9.68 0.53 -1.44
N GLY A 123 -9.27 1.25 -0.40
CA GLY A 123 -9.43 0.78 0.96
C GLY A 123 -9.45 1.91 1.99
N LYS A 124 -9.90 1.56 3.20
CA LYS A 124 -9.92 2.46 4.35
C LYS A 124 -9.59 1.68 5.61
N VAL A 125 -8.55 2.12 6.33
CA VAL A 125 -8.12 1.47 7.57
C VAL A 125 -9.18 1.62 8.65
N THR A 126 -9.50 0.50 9.29
CA THR A 126 -10.43 0.44 10.41
C THR A 126 -9.74 0.11 11.73
N GLU A 127 -8.53 -0.46 11.67
CA GLU A 127 -7.78 -0.86 12.87
C GLU A 127 -6.28 -0.80 12.55
N GLY A 128 -5.47 -0.31 13.50
CA GLY A 128 -4.02 -0.36 13.34
C GLY A 128 -3.38 0.89 12.75
N MET A 129 -4.05 2.04 12.73
CA MET A 129 -3.39 3.27 12.30
C MET A 129 -2.20 3.65 13.18
N ASP A 130 -2.21 3.24 14.45
CA ASP A 130 -1.05 3.41 15.33
C ASP A 130 0.15 2.63 14.83
N VAL A 131 -0.05 1.48 14.21
CA VAL A 131 1.03 0.70 13.58
C VAL A 131 1.58 1.45 12.36
N ALA A 132 0.71 1.98 11.51
CA ALA A 132 1.14 2.79 10.37
C ALA A 132 1.92 4.02 10.84
N ASP A 133 1.50 4.65 11.93
CA ASP A 133 2.20 5.80 12.52
C ASP A 133 3.60 5.41 13.00
N LYS A 134 3.75 4.23 13.61
CA LYS A 134 5.07 3.73 14.01
C LYS A 134 5.98 3.55 12.80
N ILE A 135 5.45 2.96 11.74
CA ILE A 135 6.22 2.68 10.52
C ILE A 135 6.64 3.98 9.83
N VAL A 136 5.73 4.95 9.72
CA VAL A 136 6.03 6.21 9.03
C VAL A 136 7.10 7.04 9.76
N ASN A 137 7.25 6.83 11.07
CA ASN A 137 8.19 7.57 11.89
C ASN A 137 9.52 6.83 12.12
N LEU A 138 9.73 5.68 11.46
CA LEU A 138 11.01 4.97 11.55
C LEU A 138 12.12 5.84 10.94
N PRO A 139 13.34 5.78 11.52
CA PRO A 139 14.50 6.44 10.89
C PRO A 139 14.67 5.92 9.46
N ARG A 140 14.89 6.83 8.53
CA ARG A 140 14.96 6.51 7.11
C ARG A 140 16.20 7.10 6.46
N ASP A 141 16.57 6.52 5.31
CA ASP A 141 17.68 7.03 4.51
C ASP A 141 17.21 8.19 3.59
N LYS A 142 18.12 8.68 2.77
CA LYS A 142 17.85 9.80 1.84
C LYS A 142 16.79 9.49 0.78
N ASN A 143 16.48 8.21 0.58
CA ASN A 143 15.48 7.75 -0.38
C ASN A 143 14.15 7.41 0.31
N ASP A 144 13.98 7.85 1.57
CA ASP A 144 12.78 7.59 2.38
C ASP A 144 12.55 6.12 2.70
N CYS A 145 13.60 5.30 2.64
CA CYS A 145 13.54 3.89 2.99
C CYS A 145 13.93 3.70 4.46
N PRO A 146 13.08 3.05 5.28
CA PRO A 146 13.43 2.80 6.68
C PRO A 146 14.73 2.00 6.79
N HIS A 147 15.58 2.37 7.76
CA HIS A 147 16.79 1.60 8.06
C HIS A 147 16.43 0.25 8.68
N GLN A 148 15.40 0.22 9.53
CA GLN A 148 14.86 -1.01 10.09
C GLN A 148 13.73 -1.49 9.19
N GLU A 149 13.75 -2.77 8.81
CA GLU A 149 12.71 -3.32 7.94
C GLU A 149 11.33 -3.23 8.58
N ALA A 150 10.39 -2.64 7.84
CA ALA A 150 8.96 -2.71 8.15
C ALA A 150 8.37 -3.73 7.17
N LYS A 151 8.16 -4.95 7.62
CA LYS A 151 7.85 -6.09 6.76
C LYS A 151 6.40 -6.50 6.87
N MET A 152 5.77 -6.76 5.73
CA MET A 152 4.49 -7.45 5.67
C MET A 152 4.75 -8.93 5.81
N LEU A 153 4.50 -9.47 7.01
CA LEU A 153 4.72 -10.89 7.28
C LEU A 153 3.68 -11.73 6.55
N HIS A 154 2.44 -11.26 6.53
CA HIS A 154 1.35 -11.96 5.89
C HIS A 154 0.20 -11.00 5.59
N VAL A 155 -0.45 -11.16 4.44
CA VAL A 155 -1.63 -10.38 4.07
C VAL A 155 -2.78 -11.34 3.79
N THR A 156 -3.87 -11.19 4.51
CA THR A 156 -5.05 -12.07 4.38
C THR A 156 -6.28 -11.28 4.01
N ILE A 157 -7.21 -11.94 3.33
CA ILE A 157 -8.50 -11.37 2.93
C ILE A 157 -9.61 -12.13 3.66
N SER A 158 -10.52 -11.40 4.29
CA SER A 158 -11.73 -11.96 4.91
C SER A 158 -12.96 -11.29 4.29
N GLU A 159 -14.05 -12.02 4.22
CA GLU A 159 -15.29 -11.52 3.64
C GLU A 159 -16.45 -11.50 4.61
#